data_ee4fc6e2b3fbd12fb611a8148d1a7a34
#
_entry.id   ee4fc6e2b3fbd12fb611a8148d1a7a34
#
_cell.length_a   1.000
_cell.length_b   1.000
_cell.length_c   1.000
_cell.angle_alpha   90.00
_cell.angle_beta   90.00
_cell.angle_gamma   90.00
#
_symmetry.space_group_name_H-M   'P 1'
#
loop_
_entity.id
_entity.type
_entity.pdbx_description
1 polymer ?
#
loop_
_entity_poly.entity_id
_entity_poly.type
_entity_poly.pdbx_seq_one_letter_code
_entity_poly.pdbx_strand_id
1 'polypeptide(L)'
;MAGLLEEGSGDMDAQAFATAKETLAASFGYRAYQDVIAISARFLSSHQDQSMALLRQSLIAPRFDMDAIERVRAQILTGINARTKDPNDLVSQAFDAEAFGDHPYASDDMGTIETVSALGRSDILSSHRSALVRDRVVVSAVGDINADELSALIDALLDGLPQTSALSLLEPAKISLQSGVRVIDFPTPQSVALFGHAGMDRDDPDFFAAYILNYVFGGNGFESRLMRELRENRGLTYGVNTYLVNSDYADLYIGQFASANERVSEAVEVLKAEWDKIATEGITDEELARAKTYLTGAYPLRFDGNAKIARILAGMQLQGLDPSYIDTRNARIEAVSLAQARRVAARLFQPEKLRIMVIGTPQGL
;
A
#
# COMPACT_ATOMS: atom_id res chain seq x y z
N MET A 1 6.39 16.88 -3.66
CA MET A 1 5.45 17.89 -3.13
C MET A 1 5.08 17.56 -1.67
N ALA A 2 4.55 16.38 -1.34
CA ALA A 2 4.12 16.05 0.03
C ALA A 2 5.21 16.32 1.10
N GLY A 3 6.43 15.85 0.90
CA GLY A 3 7.54 16.08 1.83
C GLY A 3 8.01 17.53 1.98
N LEU A 4 7.45 18.46 1.19
CA LEU A 4 7.76 19.89 1.29
C LEU A 4 6.71 20.66 2.11
N LEU A 5 5.60 20.04 2.52
CA LEU A 5 4.52 20.71 3.25
C LEU A 5 4.92 21.11 4.69
N GLU A 6 5.94 20.48 5.24
CA GLU A 6 6.49 20.80 6.56
C GLU A 6 7.78 21.65 6.51
N GLU A 7 8.21 22.04 5.31
CA GLU A 7 9.44 22.80 5.07
C GLU A 7 9.22 24.32 5.08
N GLY A 8 8.26 24.77 5.87
CA GLY A 8 7.87 26.17 6.04
C GLY A 8 6.51 26.52 5.42
N SER A 9 5.78 27.42 6.07
CA SER A 9 4.47 27.86 5.64
C SER A 9 4.16 29.29 6.09
N GLY A 10 3.45 30.06 5.26
CA GLY A 10 3.18 31.46 5.52
C GLY A 10 4.47 32.26 5.72
N ASP A 11 4.59 32.93 6.86
CA ASP A 11 5.80 33.69 7.23
C ASP A 11 6.89 32.85 7.93
N MET A 12 6.59 31.59 8.27
CA MET A 12 7.53 30.69 8.94
C MET A 12 8.36 29.91 7.93
N ASP A 13 9.68 30.00 8.06
CA ASP A 13 10.58 29.06 7.39
C ASP A 13 10.53 27.65 8.02
N ALA A 14 11.28 26.70 7.49
CA ALA A 14 11.28 25.31 7.99
C ALA A 14 11.62 25.20 9.47
N GLN A 15 12.58 25.99 9.97
CA GLN A 15 12.98 25.97 11.37
C GLN A 15 11.90 26.56 12.28
N ALA A 16 11.32 27.70 11.90
CA ALA A 16 10.24 28.33 12.65
C ALA A 16 8.98 27.44 12.69
N PHE A 17 8.64 26.79 11.56
CA PHE A 17 7.53 25.85 11.51
C PHE A 17 7.76 24.62 12.41
N ALA A 18 8.95 24.04 12.38
CA ALA A 18 9.32 22.94 13.27
C ALA A 18 9.23 23.33 14.74
N THR A 19 9.76 24.50 15.11
CA THR A 19 9.70 25.03 16.48
C THR A 19 8.25 25.27 16.93
N ALA A 20 7.39 25.82 16.07
CA ALA A 20 5.98 26.02 16.37
C ALA A 20 5.26 24.68 16.63
N LYS A 21 5.53 23.66 15.81
CA LYS A 21 5.00 22.31 15.97
C LYS A 21 5.44 21.68 17.29
N GLU A 22 6.72 21.80 17.66
CA GLU A 22 7.26 21.30 18.92
C GLU A 22 6.66 22.02 20.14
N THR A 23 6.51 23.34 20.08
CA THR A 23 5.91 24.15 21.16
C THR A 23 4.46 23.70 21.45
N LEU A 24 3.72 23.29 20.44
CA LEU A 24 2.35 22.79 20.55
C LEU A 24 2.30 21.29 20.92
N ALA A 25 3.44 20.61 21.08
CA ALA A 25 3.51 19.16 21.21
C ALA A 25 2.72 18.44 20.10
N ALA A 26 2.66 19.05 18.91
CA ALA A 26 1.99 18.51 17.73
C ALA A 26 2.93 17.67 16.88
N SER A 27 2.38 16.65 16.24
CA SER A 27 3.08 15.82 15.26
C SER A 27 2.26 15.79 14.00
N PHE A 28 2.85 16.21 12.88
CA PHE A 28 2.26 16.12 11.55
C PHE A 28 3.09 15.17 10.68
N GLY A 29 2.43 14.51 9.74
CA GLY A 29 3.08 13.65 8.76
C GLY A 29 2.40 13.80 7.40
N TYR A 30 3.22 13.86 6.35
CA TYR A 30 2.78 14.04 4.98
C TYR A 30 3.44 12.95 4.12
N ARG A 31 2.63 12.08 3.53
CA ARG A 31 3.12 10.97 2.70
C ARG A 31 2.33 10.86 1.41
N ALA A 32 3.02 10.68 0.31
CA ALA A 32 2.42 10.30 -0.95
C ALA A 32 2.53 8.78 -1.10
N TYR A 33 1.44 8.18 -1.54
CA TYR A 33 1.33 6.79 -1.97
C TYR A 33 0.81 6.77 -3.41
N GLN A 34 0.68 5.61 -3.99
CA GLN A 34 0.24 5.47 -5.38
C GLN A 34 -1.06 6.22 -5.68
N ASP A 35 -2.10 6.07 -4.84
CA ASP A 35 -3.42 6.64 -5.08
C ASP A 35 -3.78 7.80 -4.14
N VAL A 36 -3.04 8.00 -3.06
CA VAL A 36 -3.42 8.95 -2.02
C VAL A 36 -2.26 9.77 -1.48
N ILE A 37 -2.55 11.01 -1.09
CA ILE A 37 -1.69 11.79 -0.20
C ILE A 37 -2.28 11.70 1.20
N ALA A 38 -1.58 11.00 2.08
CA ALA A 38 -1.98 10.84 3.47
C ALA A 38 -1.39 11.96 4.32
N ILE A 39 -2.27 12.70 5.00
CA ILE A 39 -1.90 13.72 5.96
C ILE A 39 -2.38 13.26 7.33
N SER A 40 -1.48 13.20 8.28
CA SER A 40 -1.78 12.80 9.66
C SER A 40 -1.40 13.90 10.64
N ALA A 41 -2.24 14.11 11.64
CA ALA A 41 -1.98 15.05 12.71
C ALA A 41 -2.32 14.41 14.06
N ARG A 42 -1.47 14.68 15.04
CA ARG A 42 -1.71 14.33 16.45
C ARG A 42 -1.29 15.51 17.32
N PHE A 43 -2.16 15.93 18.21
CA PHE A 43 -1.95 17.06 19.09
C PHE A 43 -2.74 16.90 20.40
N LEU A 44 -2.43 17.73 21.38
CA LEU A 44 -3.16 17.79 22.63
C LEU A 44 -4.49 18.55 22.44
N SER A 45 -5.58 18.12 23.10
CA SER A 45 -6.87 18.80 23.05
C SER A 45 -6.77 20.26 23.52
N SER A 46 -5.89 20.53 24.50
CA SER A 46 -5.62 21.89 24.98
C SER A 46 -4.97 22.84 23.95
N HIS A 47 -4.36 22.29 22.88
CA HIS A 47 -3.72 23.05 21.80
C HIS A 47 -4.39 22.83 20.45
N GLN A 48 -5.65 22.37 20.44
CA GLN A 48 -6.37 21.97 19.24
C GLN A 48 -6.42 23.09 18.19
N ASP A 49 -6.92 24.28 18.56
CA ASP A 49 -7.11 25.39 17.62
C ASP A 49 -5.79 25.86 17.00
N GLN A 50 -4.75 25.98 17.83
CA GLN A 50 -3.41 26.40 17.39
C GLN A 50 -2.78 25.35 16.48
N SER A 51 -2.91 24.05 16.82
CA SER A 51 -2.38 22.96 16.02
C SER A 51 -3.10 22.84 14.68
N MET A 52 -4.43 23.00 14.67
CA MET A 52 -5.23 22.99 13.44
C MET A 52 -4.91 24.20 12.56
N ALA A 53 -4.71 25.39 13.14
CA ALA A 53 -4.28 26.57 12.39
C ALA A 53 -2.90 26.37 11.75
N LEU A 54 -1.96 25.78 12.47
CA LEU A 54 -0.63 25.46 11.97
C LEU A 54 -0.69 24.40 10.85
N LEU A 55 -1.47 23.33 11.03
CA LEU A 55 -1.71 22.32 9.99
C LEU A 55 -2.34 22.96 8.75
N ARG A 56 -3.40 23.75 8.92
CA ARG A 56 -4.05 24.48 7.80
C ARG A 56 -3.03 25.32 7.04
N GLN A 57 -2.18 26.06 7.72
CA GLN A 57 -1.17 26.91 7.09
C GLN A 57 -0.23 26.10 6.20
N SER A 58 0.20 24.88 6.65
CA SER A 58 1.02 24.00 5.82
C SER A 58 0.32 23.49 4.56
N LEU A 59 -1.02 23.37 4.61
CA LEU A 59 -1.81 22.89 3.48
C LEU A 59 -2.14 23.98 2.46
N ILE A 60 -2.44 25.19 2.91
CA ILE A 60 -2.93 26.26 2.02
C ILE A 60 -1.86 27.28 1.60
N ALA A 61 -0.81 27.45 2.40
CA ALA A 61 0.25 28.43 2.19
C ALA A 61 1.65 27.86 2.37
N PRO A 62 1.98 26.67 1.80
CA PRO A 62 3.34 26.16 1.85
C PRO A 62 4.28 27.08 1.07
N ARG A 63 5.47 27.31 1.62
CA ARG A 63 6.43 28.27 1.03
C ARG A 63 7.12 27.72 -0.21
N PHE A 64 7.48 26.47 -0.19
CA PHE A 64 8.29 25.83 -1.23
C PHE A 64 9.53 26.67 -1.57
N ASP A 65 10.29 27.03 -0.54
CA ASP A 65 11.55 27.78 -0.68
C ASP A 65 12.59 26.95 -1.43
N MET A 66 13.44 27.60 -2.21
CA MET A 66 14.36 26.90 -3.10
C MET A 66 15.38 26.04 -2.36
N ASP A 67 15.85 26.47 -1.20
CA ASP A 67 16.76 25.70 -0.36
C ASP A 67 16.11 24.43 0.21
N ALA A 68 14.83 24.50 0.58
CA ALA A 68 14.04 23.33 1.00
C ALA A 68 13.81 22.37 -0.18
N ILE A 69 13.47 22.89 -1.37
CA ILE A 69 13.32 22.09 -2.59
C ILE A 69 14.62 21.34 -2.89
N GLU A 70 15.77 21.99 -2.88
CA GLU A 70 17.05 21.36 -3.18
C GLU A 70 17.44 20.33 -2.12
N ARG A 71 17.16 20.57 -0.85
CA ARG A 71 17.41 19.62 0.23
C ARG A 71 16.54 18.36 0.07
N VAL A 72 15.24 18.50 -0.14
CA VAL A 72 14.31 17.39 -0.34
C VAL A 72 14.62 16.65 -1.66
N ARG A 73 14.96 17.37 -2.73
CA ARG A 73 15.43 16.79 -4.00
C ARG A 73 16.65 15.88 -3.78
N ALA A 74 17.66 16.35 -3.06
CA ALA A 74 18.86 15.57 -2.78
C ALA A 74 18.54 14.28 -2.00
N GLN A 75 17.60 14.34 -1.06
CA GLN A 75 17.12 13.15 -0.32
C GLN A 75 16.41 12.15 -1.26
N ILE A 76 15.53 12.62 -2.13
CA ILE A 76 14.81 11.77 -3.10
C ILE A 76 15.80 11.12 -4.08
N LEU A 77 16.73 11.89 -4.64
CA LEU A 77 17.77 11.37 -5.56
C LEU A 77 18.66 10.32 -4.87
N THR A 78 18.97 10.52 -3.58
CA THR A 78 19.69 9.51 -2.79
C THR A 78 18.86 8.23 -2.63
N GLY A 79 17.55 8.36 -2.37
CA GLY A 79 16.61 7.24 -2.31
C GLY A 79 16.54 6.49 -3.64
N ILE A 80 16.37 7.20 -4.76
CA ILE A 80 16.34 6.60 -6.10
C ILE A 80 17.63 5.82 -6.37
N ASN A 81 18.79 6.41 -6.07
CA ASN A 81 20.08 5.72 -6.23
C ASN A 81 20.24 4.47 -5.34
N ALA A 82 19.63 4.46 -4.16
CA ALA A 82 19.63 3.26 -3.31
C ALA A 82 18.76 2.14 -3.93
N ARG A 83 17.56 2.49 -4.44
CA ARG A 83 16.62 1.56 -5.08
C ARG A 83 17.22 0.87 -6.32
N THR A 84 18.07 1.55 -7.10
CA THR A 84 18.75 0.92 -8.25
C THR A 84 19.72 -0.21 -7.88
N LYS A 85 19.97 -0.41 -6.59
CA LYS A 85 20.86 -1.45 -6.05
C LYS A 85 20.14 -2.47 -5.18
N ASP A 86 18.85 -2.29 -4.96
CA ASP A 86 18.02 -3.21 -4.16
C ASP A 86 17.25 -4.16 -5.09
N PRO A 87 17.49 -5.48 -5.00
CA PRO A 87 16.80 -6.44 -5.85
C PRO A 87 15.28 -6.47 -5.61
N ASN A 88 14.80 -6.11 -4.42
CA ASN A 88 13.35 -6.04 -4.15
C ASN A 88 12.70 -4.88 -4.93
N ASP A 89 13.33 -3.71 -4.93
CA ASP A 89 12.83 -2.57 -5.70
C ASP A 89 12.89 -2.84 -7.21
N LEU A 90 14.00 -3.40 -7.68
CA LEU A 90 14.20 -3.70 -9.10
C LEU A 90 13.21 -4.73 -9.64
N VAL A 91 12.93 -5.80 -8.88
CA VAL A 91 11.95 -6.81 -9.31
C VAL A 91 10.53 -6.25 -9.29
N SER A 92 10.20 -5.38 -8.31
CA SER A 92 8.90 -4.70 -8.24
C SER A 92 8.72 -3.77 -9.44
N GLN A 93 9.70 -2.92 -9.74
CA GLN A 93 9.66 -2.03 -10.91
C GLN A 93 9.49 -2.81 -12.22
N ALA A 94 10.22 -3.93 -12.39
CA ALA A 94 10.10 -4.77 -13.58
C ALA A 94 8.72 -5.45 -13.68
N PHE A 95 8.15 -5.83 -12.55
CA PHE A 95 6.81 -6.43 -12.48
C PHE A 95 5.74 -5.39 -12.83
N ASP A 96 5.80 -4.21 -12.21
CA ASP A 96 4.85 -3.12 -12.44
C ASP A 96 4.91 -2.61 -13.89
N ALA A 97 6.10 -2.48 -14.44
CA ALA A 97 6.29 -2.10 -15.85
C ALA A 97 5.64 -3.13 -16.81
N GLU A 98 5.74 -4.44 -16.53
CA GLU A 98 5.09 -5.47 -17.35
C GLU A 98 3.58 -5.54 -17.07
N ALA A 99 3.17 -5.42 -15.81
CA ALA A 99 1.77 -5.50 -15.42
C ALA A 99 0.93 -4.37 -16.00
N PHE A 100 1.46 -3.15 -15.97
CA PHE A 100 0.67 -1.94 -16.21
C PHE A 100 1.01 -1.21 -17.52
N GLY A 101 2.13 -1.55 -18.18
CA GLY A 101 2.48 -0.98 -19.49
C GLY A 101 2.55 0.55 -19.50
N ASP A 102 1.66 1.21 -20.25
CA ASP A 102 1.62 2.66 -20.36
C ASP A 102 0.79 3.35 -19.25
N HIS A 103 0.14 2.59 -18.37
CA HIS A 103 -0.60 3.16 -17.25
C HIS A 103 0.37 3.76 -16.22
N PRO A 104 0.01 4.88 -15.51
CA PRO A 104 0.87 5.48 -14.49
C PRO A 104 1.37 4.53 -13.39
N TYR A 105 0.65 3.45 -13.11
CA TYR A 105 1.08 2.43 -12.15
C TYR A 105 2.35 1.67 -12.56
N ALA A 106 2.74 1.73 -13.82
CA ALA A 106 4.02 1.18 -14.29
C ALA A 106 5.23 2.03 -13.88
N SER A 107 5.00 3.27 -13.44
CA SER A 107 6.06 4.21 -13.10
C SER A 107 6.43 4.10 -11.61
N ASP A 108 7.72 4.28 -11.31
CA ASP A 108 8.19 4.39 -9.92
C ASP A 108 7.56 5.63 -9.24
N ASP A 109 7.04 5.45 -8.04
CA ASP A 109 6.41 6.50 -7.23
C ASP A 109 7.37 7.62 -6.84
N MET A 110 8.67 7.36 -6.78
CA MET A 110 9.72 8.36 -6.56
C MET A 110 10.14 9.09 -7.82
N GLY A 111 9.75 8.62 -9.00
CA GLY A 111 10.22 9.12 -10.29
C GLY A 111 11.60 8.63 -10.67
N THR A 112 12.25 9.30 -11.63
CA THR A 112 13.60 9.00 -12.09
C THR A 112 14.57 10.13 -11.72
N ILE A 113 15.87 9.86 -11.82
CA ILE A 113 16.92 10.89 -11.61
C ILE A 113 16.67 12.09 -12.53
N GLU A 114 16.31 11.83 -13.80
CA GLU A 114 16.08 12.86 -14.81
C GLU A 114 14.84 13.68 -14.46
N THR A 115 13.71 13.02 -14.19
CA THR A 115 12.45 13.71 -13.90
C THR A 115 12.53 14.50 -12.61
N VAL A 116 13.08 13.95 -11.53
CA VAL A 116 13.20 14.63 -10.24
C VAL A 116 14.20 15.79 -10.31
N SER A 117 15.29 15.66 -11.07
CA SER A 117 16.25 16.74 -11.26
C SER A 117 15.67 17.92 -12.06
N ALA A 118 14.74 17.65 -12.97
CA ALA A 118 14.09 18.66 -13.81
C ALA A 118 12.96 19.45 -13.11
N LEU A 119 12.40 18.94 -12.01
CA LEU A 119 11.28 19.60 -11.32
C LEU A 119 11.69 20.97 -10.78
N GLY A 120 10.92 21.98 -11.12
CA GLY A 120 11.04 23.32 -10.57
C GLY A 120 9.95 23.64 -9.53
N ARG A 121 10.05 24.81 -8.90
CA ARG A 121 9.04 25.30 -7.95
C ARG A 121 7.64 25.40 -8.58
N SER A 122 7.55 25.77 -9.85
CA SER A 122 6.30 25.85 -10.60
C SER A 122 5.57 24.51 -10.69
N ASP A 123 6.33 23.40 -10.89
CA ASP A 123 5.78 22.07 -11.01
C ASP A 123 5.23 21.57 -9.66
N ILE A 124 5.95 21.89 -8.57
CA ILE A 124 5.54 21.59 -7.20
C ILE A 124 4.25 22.34 -6.84
N LEU A 125 4.15 23.65 -7.19
CA LEU A 125 2.95 24.44 -6.99
C LEU A 125 1.77 23.92 -7.82
N SER A 126 2.01 23.51 -9.05
CA SER A 126 0.99 22.90 -9.92
C SER A 126 0.47 21.60 -9.33
N SER A 127 1.39 20.72 -8.92
CA SER A 127 1.06 19.44 -8.26
C SER A 127 0.26 19.67 -6.97
N HIS A 128 0.67 20.63 -6.14
CA HIS A 128 -0.02 20.99 -4.90
C HIS A 128 -1.48 21.38 -5.16
N ARG A 129 -1.71 22.30 -6.11
CA ARG A 129 -3.06 22.79 -6.44
C ARG A 129 -3.96 21.73 -7.07
N SER A 130 -3.37 20.79 -7.79
CA SER A 130 -4.11 19.71 -8.46
C SER A 130 -4.44 18.55 -7.54
N ALA A 131 -3.59 18.28 -6.57
CA ALA A 131 -3.71 17.11 -5.68
C ALA A 131 -4.50 17.42 -4.39
N LEU A 132 -4.29 18.61 -3.79
CA LEU A 132 -5.00 19.01 -2.57
C LEU A 132 -6.27 19.81 -2.90
N VAL A 133 -7.38 19.10 -3.09
CA VAL A 133 -8.68 19.66 -3.48
C VAL A 133 -9.78 19.13 -2.56
N ARG A 134 -10.80 19.98 -2.30
CA ARG A 134 -11.83 19.69 -1.29
C ARG A 134 -12.71 18.49 -1.63
N ASP A 135 -13.05 18.28 -2.89
CA ASP A 135 -13.95 17.23 -3.37
C ASP A 135 -13.34 15.80 -3.32
N ARG A 136 -12.03 15.69 -3.05
CA ARG A 136 -11.31 14.40 -2.95
C ARG A 136 -10.76 14.11 -1.55
N VAL A 137 -11.13 14.92 -0.56
CA VAL A 137 -10.65 14.74 0.82
C VAL A 137 -11.58 13.80 1.58
N VAL A 138 -11.02 12.77 2.19
CA VAL A 138 -11.66 12.00 3.25
C VAL A 138 -10.99 12.35 4.57
N VAL A 139 -11.77 12.51 5.64
CA VAL A 139 -11.27 12.87 6.95
C VAL A 139 -11.76 11.89 7.99
N SER A 140 -10.90 11.53 8.90
CA SER A 140 -11.24 10.78 10.11
C SER A 140 -10.56 11.41 11.32
N ALA A 141 -11.24 11.45 12.43
CA ALA A 141 -10.71 11.92 13.69
C ALA A 141 -11.09 10.98 14.83
N VAL A 142 -10.20 10.85 15.79
CA VAL A 142 -10.41 10.05 17.00
C VAL A 142 -9.78 10.79 18.18
N GLY A 143 -10.58 11.06 19.20
CA GLY A 143 -10.14 11.79 20.39
C GLY A 143 -11.30 12.42 21.14
N ASP A 144 -10.98 13.39 21.99
CA ASP A 144 -11.94 14.17 22.77
C ASP A 144 -12.51 15.30 21.88
N ILE A 145 -13.46 14.96 21.02
CA ILE A 145 -14.11 15.86 20.06
C ILE A 145 -15.48 15.32 19.69
N ASN A 146 -16.48 16.18 19.60
CA ASN A 146 -17.79 15.82 19.09
C ASN A 146 -17.95 16.14 17.58
N ALA A 147 -19.06 15.69 16.97
CA ALA A 147 -19.28 15.82 15.54
C ALA A 147 -19.39 17.28 15.05
N ASP A 148 -20.03 18.15 15.84
CA ASP A 148 -20.23 19.55 15.46
C ASP A 148 -18.92 20.32 15.50
N GLU A 149 -18.13 20.09 16.55
CA GLU A 149 -16.78 20.66 16.67
C GLU A 149 -15.86 20.18 15.56
N LEU A 150 -15.90 18.87 15.24
CA LEU A 150 -15.11 18.30 14.16
C LEU A 150 -15.50 18.91 12.82
N SER A 151 -16.79 19.05 12.54
CA SER A 151 -17.30 19.68 11.29
C SER A 151 -16.74 21.08 11.12
N ALA A 152 -16.84 21.93 12.17
CA ALA A 152 -16.33 23.29 12.13
C ALA A 152 -14.80 23.33 11.91
N LEU A 153 -14.05 22.44 12.55
CA LEU A 153 -12.60 22.34 12.38
C LEU A 153 -12.19 21.91 10.97
N ILE A 154 -12.92 20.93 10.38
CA ILE A 154 -12.65 20.46 9.01
C ILE A 154 -12.96 21.59 8.02
N ASP A 155 -14.09 22.28 8.16
CA ASP A 155 -14.43 23.40 7.29
C ASP A 155 -13.35 24.49 7.35
N ALA A 156 -12.88 24.83 8.53
CA ALA A 156 -11.80 25.79 8.71
C ALA A 156 -10.47 25.28 8.14
N LEU A 157 -10.15 24.00 8.31
CA LEU A 157 -8.91 23.38 7.79
C LEU A 157 -8.85 23.43 6.27
N LEU A 158 -9.95 23.11 5.60
CA LEU A 158 -10.03 22.98 4.15
C LEU A 158 -10.35 24.31 3.45
N ASP A 159 -10.70 25.36 4.20
CA ASP A 159 -10.95 26.68 3.63
C ASP A 159 -9.67 27.25 2.99
N GLY A 160 -9.79 27.65 1.72
CA GLY A 160 -8.67 28.12 0.89
C GLY A 160 -8.07 27.06 -0.03
N LEU A 161 -8.42 25.76 0.11
CA LEU A 161 -8.09 24.76 -0.90
C LEU A 161 -9.01 24.89 -2.12
N PRO A 162 -8.52 24.57 -3.34
CA PRO A 162 -9.36 24.51 -4.54
C PRO A 162 -10.53 23.54 -4.34
N GLN A 163 -11.69 23.85 -4.92
CA GLN A 163 -12.88 23.00 -4.79
C GLN A 163 -12.72 21.67 -5.51
N THR A 164 -12.18 21.71 -6.75
CA THR A 164 -12.05 20.55 -7.63
C THR A 164 -10.67 20.48 -8.26
N SER A 165 -10.23 19.29 -8.63
CA SER A 165 -9.01 19.10 -9.39
C SER A 165 -9.23 19.37 -10.89
N ALA A 166 -8.21 19.94 -11.54
CA ALA A 166 -8.15 20.01 -13.00
C ALA A 166 -7.71 18.67 -13.65
N LEU A 167 -7.23 17.72 -12.85
CA LEU A 167 -6.80 16.40 -13.34
C LEU A 167 -8.01 15.50 -13.57
N SER A 168 -8.06 14.87 -14.74
CA SER A 168 -9.02 13.81 -15.03
C SER A 168 -8.72 12.57 -14.19
N LEU A 169 -9.75 11.79 -13.90
CA LEU A 169 -9.56 10.45 -13.36
C LEU A 169 -8.86 9.57 -14.40
N LEU A 170 -8.06 8.63 -13.92
CA LEU A 170 -7.43 7.63 -14.78
C LEU A 170 -8.46 6.59 -15.21
N GLU A 171 -8.21 5.97 -16.37
CA GLU A 171 -8.94 4.76 -16.76
C GLU A 171 -8.39 3.56 -15.97
N PRO A 172 -9.21 2.53 -15.72
CA PRO A 172 -8.71 1.31 -15.08
C PRO A 172 -7.52 0.70 -15.83
N ALA A 173 -6.51 0.29 -15.08
CA ALA A 173 -5.32 -0.32 -15.65
C ALA A 173 -5.62 -1.70 -16.24
N LYS A 174 -5.11 -1.95 -17.43
CA LYS A 174 -5.22 -3.26 -18.09
C LYS A 174 -3.99 -4.10 -17.75
N ILE A 175 -4.19 -5.09 -16.88
CA ILE A 175 -3.08 -5.98 -16.48
C ILE A 175 -2.67 -6.87 -17.65
N SER A 176 -1.38 -6.82 -18.02
CA SER A 176 -0.81 -7.48 -19.20
C SER A 176 0.32 -8.47 -18.89
N LEU A 177 0.36 -9.00 -17.66
CA LEU A 177 1.37 -9.97 -17.22
C LEU A 177 1.37 -11.22 -18.10
N GLN A 178 2.54 -11.59 -18.59
CA GLN A 178 2.73 -12.83 -19.31
C GLN A 178 3.05 -13.95 -18.33
N SER A 179 2.40 -15.10 -18.46
CA SER A 179 2.66 -16.25 -17.59
C SER A 179 4.09 -16.79 -17.74
N GLY A 180 4.53 -17.53 -16.73
CA GLY A 180 5.84 -18.18 -16.72
C GLY A 180 6.91 -17.42 -15.94
N VAL A 181 8.14 -17.94 -15.99
CA VAL A 181 9.29 -17.40 -15.27
C VAL A 181 10.07 -16.45 -16.14
N ARG A 182 10.43 -15.28 -15.59
CA ARG A 182 11.38 -14.33 -16.17
C ARG A 182 12.51 -14.11 -15.20
N VAL A 183 13.74 -14.28 -15.67
CA VAL A 183 14.95 -14.00 -14.88
C VAL A 183 15.51 -12.64 -15.29
N ILE A 184 15.89 -11.85 -14.28
CA ILE A 184 16.61 -10.59 -14.41
C ILE A 184 17.97 -10.80 -13.76
N ASP A 185 19.04 -10.77 -14.58
CA ASP A 185 20.39 -10.96 -14.08
C ASP A 185 20.83 -9.79 -13.22
N PHE A 186 21.20 -10.08 -11.98
CA PHE A 186 21.67 -9.07 -11.03
C PHE A 186 22.58 -9.72 -9.98
N PRO A 187 23.79 -9.20 -9.75
CA PRO A 187 24.75 -9.78 -8.82
C PRO A 187 24.32 -9.55 -7.37
N THR A 188 23.68 -10.55 -6.78
CA THR A 188 23.21 -10.55 -5.38
C THR A 188 23.41 -11.92 -4.76
N PRO A 189 23.68 -12.06 -3.45
CA PRO A 189 23.85 -13.34 -2.78
C PRO A 189 22.58 -14.19 -2.71
N GLN A 190 21.42 -13.57 -2.83
CA GLN A 190 20.11 -14.24 -2.83
C GLN A 190 19.26 -13.72 -3.97
N SER A 191 18.61 -14.62 -4.71
CA SER A 191 17.58 -14.24 -5.66
C SER A 191 16.29 -13.85 -4.95
N VAL A 192 15.65 -12.78 -5.45
CA VAL A 192 14.30 -12.37 -5.02
C VAL A 192 13.30 -12.76 -6.09
N ALA A 193 12.22 -13.41 -5.71
CA ALA A 193 11.12 -13.77 -6.57
C ALA A 193 9.87 -12.98 -6.20
N LEU A 194 9.32 -12.22 -7.16
CA LEU A 194 8.00 -11.60 -7.10
C LEU A 194 7.09 -12.36 -8.07
N PHE A 195 5.94 -12.80 -7.59
CA PHE A 195 5.04 -13.63 -8.40
C PHE A 195 3.58 -13.17 -8.24
N GLY A 196 2.77 -13.44 -9.25
CA GLY A 196 1.35 -13.12 -9.20
C GLY A 196 0.69 -12.96 -10.55
N HIS A 197 -0.53 -12.49 -10.52
CA HIS A 197 -1.39 -12.16 -11.65
C HIS A 197 -2.48 -11.18 -11.25
N ALA A 198 -3.46 -10.90 -12.13
CA ALA A 198 -4.64 -10.10 -11.81
C ALA A 198 -5.38 -10.68 -10.60
N GLY A 199 -5.74 -9.81 -9.67
CA GLY A 199 -6.39 -10.15 -8.41
C GLY A 199 -7.92 -10.22 -8.50
N MET A 200 -8.55 -9.90 -7.38
CA MET A 200 -10.00 -9.87 -7.23
C MET A 200 -10.39 -8.53 -6.63
N ASP A 201 -11.36 -7.89 -7.26
CA ASP A 201 -11.95 -6.64 -6.81
C ASP A 201 -12.46 -6.76 -5.36
N ARG A 202 -12.30 -5.68 -4.61
CA ARG A 202 -12.76 -5.60 -3.22
C ARG A 202 -14.27 -5.74 -3.08
N ASP A 203 -15.02 -5.29 -4.07
CA ASP A 203 -16.48 -5.34 -4.09
C ASP A 203 -17.03 -6.65 -4.67
N ASP A 204 -16.14 -7.56 -5.11
CA ASP A 204 -16.56 -8.88 -5.58
C ASP A 204 -17.27 -9.66 -4.45
N PRO A 205 -18.43 -10.27 -4.70
CA PRO A 205 -19.16 -11.05 -3.70
C PRO A 205 -18.35 -12.22 -3.13
N ASP A 206 -17.31 -12.65 -3.82
CA ASP A 206 -16.40 -13.71 -3.40
C ASP A 206 -15.16 -13.20 -2.64
N PHE A 207 -15.05 -11.90 -2.44
CA PHE A 207 -13.84 -11.30 -1.83
C PHE A 207 -13.47 -11.92 -0.48
N PHE A 208 -14.43 -12.18 0.41
CA PHE A 208 -14.14 -12.78 1.72
C PHE A 208 -13.65 -14.23 1.62
N ALA A 209 -14.09 -14.97 0.61
CA ALA A 209 -13.53 -16.29 0.33
C ALA A 209 -12.10 -16.19 -0.19
N ALA A 210 -11.81 -15.24 -1.09
CA ALA A 210 -10.46 -14.95 -1.56
C ALA A 210 -9.54 -14.48 -0.41
N TYR A 211 -10.06 -13.67 0.50
CA TYR A 211 -9.33 -13.20 1.68
C TYR A 211 -8.94 -14.35 2.63
N ILE A 212 -9.85 -15.30 2.86
CA ILE A 212 -9.57 -16.53 3.62
C ILE A 212 -8.53 -17.39 2.89
N LEU A 213 -8.67 -17.56 1.58
CA LEU A 213 -7.75 -18.32 0.77
C LEU A 213 -6.33 -17.73 0.80
N ASN A 214 -6.22 -16.39 0.66
CA ASN A 214 -4.94 -15.71 0.82
C ASN A 214 -4.32 -15.98 2.20
N TYR A 215 -5.11 -15.88 3.27
CA TYR A 215 -4.65 -16.17 4.63
C TYR A 215 -4.06 -17.59 4.75
N VAL A 216 -4.77 -18.59 4.23
CA VAL A 216 -4.32 -20.00 4.28
C VAL A 216 -3.09 -20.24 3.41
N PHE A 217 -3.03 -19.60 2.24
CA PHE A 217 -1.97 -19.87 1.26
C PHE A 217 -0.63 -19.22 1.63
N GLY A 218 -0.59 -17.91 1.85
CA GLY A 218 0.64 -17.16 2.12
C GLY A 218 0.46 -15.88 2.92
N GLY A 219 -0.79 -15.50 3.26
CA GLY A 219 -1.10 -14.21 3.89
C GLY A 219 -0.88 -14.15 5.40
N ASN A 220 -0.47 -15.23 6.04
CA ASN A 220 -0.34 -15.26 7.49
C ASN A 220 0.89 -16.01 7.99
N GLY A 221 2.04 -15.33 7.95
CA GLY A 221 3.23 -15.78 8.67
C GLY A 221 3.47 -17.30 8.66
N PHE A 222 3.82 -17.86 9.79
CA PHE A 222 4.31 -19.22 9.92
C PHE A 222 3.31 -20.35 9.63
N GLU A 223 2.01 -20.10 9.74
CA GLU A 223 1.00 -21.17 9.59
C GLU A 223 0.46 -21.33 8.16
N SER A 224 0.88 -20.48 7.23
CA SER A 224 0.45 -20.58 5.84
C SER A 224 1.08 -21.80 5.12
N ARG A 225 0.40 -22.28 4.06
CA ARG A 225 0.90 -23.41 3.27
C ARG A 225 2.28 -23.15 2.70
N LEU A 226 2.50 -21.96 2.11
CA LEU A 226 3.79 -21.60 1.53
C LEU A 226 4.90 -21.54 2.57
N MET A 227 4.64 -21.00 3.77
CA MET A 227 5.63 -20.98 4.84
C MET A 227 6.00 -22.37 5.29
N ARG A 228 5.03 -23.27 5.45
CA ARG A 228 5.27 -24.66 5.81
C ARG A 228 6.09 -25.36 4.73
N GLU A 229 5.72 -25.22 3.45
CA GLU A 229 6.36 -25.97 2.37
C GLU A 229 7.75 -25.43 1.99
N LEU A 230 7.88 -24.09 1.86
CA LEU A 230 9.13 -23.48 1.43
C LEU A 230 10.12 -23.29 2.58
N ARG A 231 9.65 -22.95 3.78
CA ARG A 231 10.52 -22.67 4.91
C ARG A 231 10.72 -23.89 5.81
N GLU A 232 9.63 -24.39 6.42
CA GLU A 232 9.74 -25.40 7.48
C GLU A 232 10.18 -26.76 6.94
N ASN A 233 9.56 -27.23 5.86
CA ASN A 233 9.82 -28.54 5.31
C ASN A 233 11.12 -28.59 4.49
N ARG A 234 11.50 -27.52 3.78
CA ARG A 234 12.60 -27.54 2.82
C ARG A 234 13.72 -26.53 3.08
N GLY A 235 13.50 -25.52 3.93
CA GLY A 235 14.50 -24.48 4.22
C GLY A 235 14.94 -23.68 3.00
N LEU A 236 14.01 -23.42 2.05
CA LEU A 236 14.29 -22.73 0.79
C LEU A 236 14.26 -21.21 0.93
N THR A 237 13.55 -20.70 1.93
CA THR A 237 13.41 -19.27 2.21
C THR A 237 13.31 -18.99 3.69
N TYR A 238 13.60 -17.76 4.10
CA TYR A 238 13.29 -17.29 5.45
C TYR A 238 11.83 -16.80 5.60
N GLY A 239 11.18 -16.47 4.50
CA GLY A 239 9.81 -16.02 4.50
C GLY A 239 9.23 -15.92 3.09
N VAL A 240 7.94 -16.20 2.99
CA VAL A 240 7.13 -16.02 1.81
C VAL A 240 5.78 -15.45 2.21
N ASN A 241 5.30 -14.47 1.48
CA ASN A 241 4.01 -13.85 1.74
C ASN A 241 3.23 -13.66 0.45
N THR A 242 1.89 -13.66 0.56
CA THR A 242 0.98 -13.31 -0.52
C THR A 242 -0.03 -12.26 -0.09
N TYR A 243 -0.49 -11.45 -1.03
CA TYR A 243 -1.37 -10.30 -0.78
C TYR A 243 -2.43 -10.18 -1.86
N LEU A 244 -3.66 -9.88 -1.45
CA LEU A 244 -4.66 -9.26 -2.31
C LEU A 244 -4.42 -7.75 -2.25
N VAL A 245 -3.98 -7.18 -3.37
CA VAL A 245 -3.71 -5.76 -3.51
C VAL A 245 -4.85 -5.14 -4.30
N ASN A 246 -5.63 -4.28 -3.64
CA ASN A 246 -6.72 -3.53 -4.25
C ASN A 246 -6.29 -2.07 -4.30
N SER A 247 -6.02 -1.57 -5.49
CA SER A 247 -5.73 -0.18 -5.80
C SER A 247 -6.92 0.45 -6.52
N ASP A 248 -6.97 1.78 -6.65
CA ASP A 248 -8.12 2.47 -7.25
C ASP A 248 -8.37 2.07 -8.71
N TYR A 249 -7.32 1.64 -9.42
CA TYR A 249 -7.38 1.34 -10.87
C TYR A 249 -6.93 -0.07 -11.25
N ALA A 250 -6.55 -0.92 -10.28
CA ALA A 250 -6.14 -2.30 -10.55
C ALA A 250 -6.18 -3.19 -9.32
N ASP A 251 -6.45 -4.47 -9.53
CA ASP A 251 -6.38 -5.50 -8.51
C ASP A 251 -5.33 -6.54 -8.87
N LEU A 252 -4.43 -6.83 -7.94
CA LEU A 252 -3.41 -7.85 -8.10
C LEU A 252 -3.52 -8.90 -6.98
N TYR A 253 -3.17 -10.12 -7.30
CA TYR A 253 -2.82 -11.14 -6.33
C TYR A 253 -1.34 -11.46 -6.49
N ILE A 254 -0.54 -11.00 -5.55
CA ILE A 254 0.92 -11.07 -5.62
C ILE A 254 1.52 -11.72 -4.39
N GLY A 255 2.73 -12.22 -4.53
CA GLY A 255 3.53 -12.72 -3.43
C GLY A 255 5.02 -12.58 -3.71
N GLN A 256 5.81 -12.71 -2.65
CA GLN A 256 7.25 -12.52 -2.71
C GLN A 256 7.98 -13.47 -1.77
N PHE A 257 9.15 -13.92 -2.19
CA PHE A 257 10.14 -14.59 -1.34
C PHE A 257 11.57 -14.32 -1.81
N ALA A 258 12.54 -14.54 -0.93
CA ALA A 258 13.95 -14.57 -1.28
C ALA A 258 14.55 -15.97 -0.99
N SER A 259 15.45 -16.43 -1.84
CA SER A 259 16.10 -17.73 -1.71
C SER A 259 17.56 -17.67 -2.18
N ALA A 260 18.41 -18.55 -1.69
CA ALA A 260 19.76 -18.70 -2.20
C ALA A 260 19.74 -18.99 -3.71
N ASN A 261 20.72 -18.44 -4.45
CA ASN A 261 20.76 -18.56 -5.92
C ASN A 261 20.75 -20.01 -6.42
N GLU A 262 21.35 -20.94 -5.69
CA GLU A 262 21.36 -22.37 -5.98
C GLU A 262 20.06 -23.10 -5.59
N ARG A 263 19.18 -22.47 -4.82
CA ARG A 263 17.96 -23.09 -4.28
C ARG A 263 16.67 -22.49 -4.86
N VAL A 264 16.76 -21.34 -5.52
CA VAL A 264 15.57 -20.59 -5.99
C VAL A 264 14.77 -21.36 -7.04
N SER A 265 15.42 -22.17 -7.87
CA SER A 265 14.74 -23.02 -8.86
C SER A 265 13.81 -24.04 -8.17
N GLU A 266 14.31 -24.74 -7.13
CA GLU A 266 13.49 -25.64 -6.31
C GLU A 266 12.33 -24.87 -5.64
N ALA A 267 12.59 -23.66 -5.11
CA ALA A 267 11.56 -22.86 -4.49
C ALA A 267 10.44 -22.45 -5.47
N VAL A 268 10.80 -22.09 -6.70
CA VAL A 268 9.85 -21.79 -7.79
C VAL A 268 9.00 -23.01 -8.15
N GLU A 269 9.58 -24.19 -8.25
CA GLU A 269 8.82 -25.41 -8.54
C GLU A 269 7.87 -25.81 -7.41
N VAL A 270 8.28 -25.66 -6.15
CA VAL A 270 7.40 -25.88 -4.99
C VAL A 270 6.27 -24.85 -4.97
N LEU A 271 6.55 -23.57 -5.25
CA LEU A 271 5.51 -22.53 -5.36
C LEU A 271 4.47 -22.90 -6.43
N LYS A 272 4.90 -23.29 -7.63
CA LYS A 272 4.00 -23.70 -8.70
C LYS A 272 3.14 -24.90 -8.32
N ALA A 273 3.74 -25.90 -7.69
CA ALA A 273 3.03 -27.10 -7.24
C ALA A 273 1.96 -26.77 -6.17
N GLU A 274 2.28 -25.92 -5.19
CA GLU A 274 1.30 -25.49 -4.19
C GLU A 274 0.23 -24.57 -4.78
N TRP A 275 0.59 -23.74 -5.79
CA TRP A 275 -0.38 -22.90 -6.52
C TRP A 275 -1.39 -23.76 -7.29
N ASP A 276 -0.92 -24.76 -8.02
CA ASP A 276 -1.76 -25.71 -8.74
C ASP A 276 -2.63 -26.55 -7.80
N LYS A 277 -2.05 -27.00 -6.69
CA LYS A 277 -2.75 -27.79 -5.68
C LYS A 277 -3.91 -27.01 -5.04
N ILE A 278 -3.72 -25.73 -4.65
CA ILE A 278 -4.82 -24.95 -4.10
C ILE A 278 -5.86 -24.60 -5.16
N ALA A 279 -5.47 -24.41 -6.41
CA ALA A 279 -6.39 -24.19 -7.52
C ALA A 279 -7.32 -25.40 -7.75
N THR A 280 -6.79 -26.62 -7.63
CA THR A 280 -7.51 -27.86 -7.95
C THR A 280 -8.23 -28.47 -6.76
N GLU A 281 -7.61 -28.49 -5.60
CA GLU A 281 -8.14 -29.14 -4.40
C GLU A 281 -8.83 -28.16 -3.44
N GLY A 282 -8.49 -26.85 -3.54
CA GLY A 282 -8.95 -25.82 -2.62
C GLY A 282 -8.30 -25.94 -1.24
N ILE A 283 -9.07 -25.65 -0.20
CA ILE A 283 -8.67 -25.77 1.21
C ILE A 283 -9.48 -26.84 1.94
N THR A 284 -8.97 -27.31 3.07
CA THR A 284 -9.65 -28.27 3.94
C THR A 284 -10.62 -27.57 4.92
N ASP A 285 -11.53 -28.35 5.52
CA ASP A 285 -12.42 -27.85 6.58
C ASP A 285 -11.62 -27.30 7.77
N GLU A 286 -10.54 -27.95 8.12
CA GLU A 286 -9.69 -27.56 9.24
C GLU A 286 -8.95 -26.23 8.94
N GLU A 287 -8.43 -26.05 7.73
CA GLU A 287 -7.82 -24.78 7.30
C GLU A 287 -8.84 -23.64 7.29
N LEU A 288 -10.05 -23.89 6.80
CA LEU A 288 -11.13 -22.92 6.82
C LEU A 288 -11.50 -22.52 8.25
N ALA A 289 -11.67 -23.49 9.14
CA ALA A 289 -12.03 -23.24 10.55
C ALA A 289 -10.93 -22.43 11.26
N ARG A 290 -9.65 -22.80 11.10
CA ARG A 290 -8.53 -22.04 11.68
C ARG A 290 -8.45 -20.62 11.14
N ALA A 291 -8.59 -20.44 9.83
CA ALA A 291 -8.59 -19.14 9.20
C ALA A 291 -9.70 -18.23 9.74
N LYS A 292 -10.93 -18.73 9.84
CA LYS A 292 -12.04 -18.00 10.43
C LYS A 292 -11.77 -17.58 11.86
N THR A 293 -11.37 -18.54 12.70
CA THR A 293 -11.06 -18.25 14.12
C THR A 293 -10.01 -17.15 14.27
N TYR A 294 -8.95 -17.20 13.50
CA TYR A 294 -7.91 -16.17 13.58
C TYR A 294 -8.39 -14.83 13.04
N LEU A 295 -8.96 -14.81 11.83
CA LEU A 295 -9.36 -13.58 11.15
C LEU A 295 -10.45 -12.81 11.89
N THR A 296 -11.36 -13.53 12.57
CA THR A 296 -12.39 -12.90 13.38
C THR A 296 -11.89 -12.51 14.77
N GLY A 297 -11.07 -13.35 15.40
CA GLY A 297 -10.50 -13.08 16.72
C GLY A 297 -9.46 -11.96 16.74
N ALA A 298 -8.63 -11.84 15.69
CA ALA A 298 -7.61 -10.80 15.59
C ALA A 298 -8.19 -9.43 15.20
N TYR A 299 -9.38 -9.38 14.60
CA TYR A 299 -9.91 -8.13 14.06
C TYR A 299 -10.14 -7.03 15.12
N PRO A 300 -10.77 -7.29 16.27
CA PRO A 300 -10.96 -6.27 17.31
C PRO A 300 -9.64 -5.68 17.83
N LEU A 301 -8.56 -6.47 17.84
CA LEU A 301 -7.24 -6.03 18.32
C LEU A 301 -6.59 -4.96 17.42
N ARG A 302 -7.13 -4.74 16.23
CA ARG A 302 -6.67 -3.67 15.32
C ARG A 302 -7.10 -2.29 15.80
N PHE A 303 -8.17 -2.19 16.59
CA PHE A 303 -8.73 -0.93 17.09
C PHE A 303 -8.10 -0.54 18.44
N ASP A 304 -6.77 -0.47 18.46
CA ASP A 304 -5.99 -0.07 19.63
C ASP A 304 -5.25 1.24 19.35
N GLY A 305 -5.64 2.28 20.10
CA GLY A 305 -5.08 3.63 20.03
C GLY A 305 -5.62 4.50 18.89
N ASN A 306 -5.79 5.81 19.22
CA ASN A 306 -6.46 6.81 18.38
C ASN A 306 -5.91 6.85 16.93
N ALA A 307 -4.59 6.88 16.78
CA ALA A 307 -3.97 6.98 15.46
C ALA A 307 -4.23 5.77 14.55
N LYS A 308 -4.31 4.56 15.14
CA LYS A 308 -4.66 3.35 14.36
C LYS A 308 -6.12 3.37 13.95
N ILE A 309 -7.01 3.72 14.87
CA ILE A 309 -8.45 3.80 14.61
C ILE A 309 -8.71 4.86 13.52
N ALA A 310 -8.14 6.05 13.65
CA ALA A 310 -8.28 7.10 12.64
C ALA A 310 -7.83 6.60 11.25
N ARG A 311 -6.70 5.92 11.16
CA ARG A 311 -6.20 5.37 9.88
C ARG A 311 -7.13 4.29 9.31
N ILE A 312 -7.70 3.43 10.16
CA ILE A 312 -8.67 2.42 9.72
C ILE A 312 -9.92 3.10 9.15
N LEU A 313 -10.45 4.10 9.84
CA LEU A 313 -11.64 4.83 9.41
C LEU A 313 -11.40 5.59 8.09
N ALA A 314 -10.25 6.24 7.94
CA ALA A 314 -9.88 6.88 6.67
C ALA A 314 -9.76 5.84 5.53
N GLY A 315 -9.09 4.71 5.77
CA GLY A 315 -8.98 3.63 4.79
C GLY A 315 -10.34 3.03 4.41
N MET A 316 -11.26 2.91 5.36
CA MET A 316 -12.62 2.46 5.07
C MET A 316 -13.36 3.43 4.15
N GLN A 317 -13.26 4.74 4.40
CA GLN A 317 -13.87 5.76 3.54
C GLN A 317 -13.29 5.72 2.12
N LEU A 318 -11.97 5.61 1.98
CA LEU A 318 -11.30 5.49 0.68
C LEU A 318 -11.77 4.27 -0.11
N GLN A 319 -12.12 3.18 0.58
CA GLN A 319 -12.64 1.95 -0.01
C GLN A 319 -14.18 1.94 -0.13
N GLY A 320 -14.86 3.06 0.11
CA GLY A 320 -16.34 3.13 0.06
C GLY A 320 -17.06 2.27 1.11
N LEU A 321 -16.37 1.86 2.17
CA LEU A 321 -16.95 1.01 3.21
C LEU A 321 -17.74 1.85 4.22
N ASP A 322 -18.98 1.44 4.46
CA ASP A 322 -19.86 2.02 5.48
C ASP A 322 -19.33 1.71 6.89
N PRO A 323 -19.52 2.60 7.89
CA PRO A 323 -19.11 2.35 9.28
C PRO A 323 -19.59 1.02 9.86
N SER A 324 -20.77 0.53 9.47
CA SER A 324 -21.29 -0.78 9.88
C SER A 324 -20.43 -1.97 9.42
N TYR A 325 -19.49 -1.74 8.51
CA TYR A 325 -18.51 -2.77 8.13
C TYR A 325 -17.70 -3.28 9.33
N ILE A 326 -17.42 -2.43 10.32
CA ILE A 326 -16.71 -2.83 11.54
C ILE A 326 -17.45 -3.97 12.24
N ASP A 327 -18.77 -3.89 12.32
CA ASP A 327 -19.60 -4.87 13.01
C ASP A 327 -19.96 -6.07 12.12
N THR A 328 -20.08 -5.86 10.80
CA THR A 328 -20.56 -6.88 9.86
C THR A 328 -19.46 -7.73 9.23
N ARG A 329 -18.21 -7.26 9.23
CA ARG A 329 -17.09 -7.96 8.60
C ARG A 329 -16.89 -9.39 9.09
N ASN A 330 -16.92 -9.60 10.41
CA ASN A 330 -16.70 -10.92 10.98
C ASN A 330 -17.83 -11.89 10.58
N ALA A 331 -19.09 -11.45 10.55
CA ALA A 331 -20.19 -12.26 10.07
C ALA A 331 -20.02 -12.68 8.60
N ARG A 332 -19.49 -11.80 7.74
CA ARG A 332 -19.20 -12.12 6.33
C ARG A 332 -18.10 -13.20 6.21
N ILE A 333 -17.06 -13.15 7.05
CA ILE A 333 -16.02 -14.20 7.13
C ILE A 333 -16.63 -15.52 7.58
N GLU A 334 -17.43 -15.51 8.65
CA GLU A 334 -18.07 -16.72 9.19
C GLU A 334 -19.05 -17.36 8.18
N ALA A 335 -19.70 -16.57 7.34
CA ALA A 335 -20.64 -17.05 6.34
C ALA A 335 -19.98 -17.83 5.18
N VAL A 336 -18.68 -17.70 4.96
CA VAL A 336 -17.99 -18.40 3.86
C VAL A 336 -18.05 -19.90 4.09
N SER A 337 -18.64 -20.64 3.15
CA SER A 337 -18.68 -22.11 3.18
C SER A 337 -17.44 -22.73 2.53
N LEU A 338 -17.14 -23.99 2.86
CA LEU A 338 -16.05 -24.73 2.22
C LEU A 338 -16.27 -24.86 0.71
N ALA A 339 -17.51 -25.10 0.28
CA ALA A 339 -17.86 -25.19 -1.13
C ALA A 339 -17.58 -23.86 -1.87
N GLN A 340 -17.91 -22.73 -1.26
CA GLN A 340 -17.58 -21.40 -1.79
C GLN A 340 -16.07 -21.19 -1.83
N ALA A 341 -15.33 -21.48 -0.77
CA ALA A 341 -13.89 -21.35 -0.71
C ALA A 341 -13.21 -22.17 -1.81
N ARG A 342 -13.61 -23.42 -2.02
CA ARG A 342 -13.06 -24.28 -3.10
C ARG A 342 -13.39 -23.75 -4.50
N ARG A 343 -14.62 -23.29 -4.73
CA ARG A 343 -14.98 -22.67 -6.00
C ARG A 343 -14.15 -21.41 -6.28
N VAL A 344 -13.96 -20.58 -5.25
CA VAL A 344 -13.18 -19.35 -5.37
C VAL A 344 -11.69 -19.63 -5.51
N ALA A 345 -11.17 -20.71 -4.91
CA ALA A 345 -9.80 -21.14 -5.11
C ALA A 345 -9.50 -21.40 -6.61
N ALA A 346 -10.35 -22.15 -7.29
CA ALA A 346 -10.22 -22.40 -8.73
C ALA A 346 -10.35 -21.12 -9.57
N ARG A 347 -11.07 -20.11 -9.09
CA ARG A 347 -11.21 -18.81 -9.78
C ARG A 347 -10.02 -17.87 -9.50
N LEU A 348 -9.52 -17.85 -8.27
CA LEU A 348 -8.45 -16.95 -7.85
C LEU A 348 -7.08 -17.45 -8.29
N PHE A 349 -6.77 -18.72 -8.04
CA PHE A 349 -5.49 -19.30 -8.38
C PHE A 349 -5.51 -19.82 -9.81
N GLN A 350 -4.86 -19.11 -10.72
CA GLN A 350 -4.82 -19.42 -12.15
C GLN A 350 -3.39 -19.77 -12.56
N PRO A 351 -2.97 -21.06 -12.48
CA PRO A 351 -1.59 -21.47 -12.76
C PRO A 351 -1.10 -21.03 -14.13
N GLU A 352 -2.01 -21.05 -15.12
CA GLU A 352 -1.72 -20.66 -16.50
C GLU A 352 -1.47 -19.16 -16.68
N LYS A 353 -1.81 -18.34 -15.69
CA LYS A 353 -1.58 -16.88 -15.68
C LYS A 353 -0.49 -16.46 -14.73
N LEU A 354 0.06 -17.39 -13.94
CA LEU A 354 1.06 -17.06 -12.94
C LEU A 354 2.34 -16.54 -13.59
N ARG A 355 2.64 -15.27 -13.32
CA ARG A 355 3.93 -14.64 -13.63
C ARG A 355 4.86 -14.80 -12.43
N ILE A 356 6.10 -15.21 -12.66
CA ILE A 356 7.16 -15.24 -11.64
C ILE A 356 8.35 -14.49 -12.20
N MET A 357 8.71 -13.38 -11.60
CA MET A 357 9.93 -12.65 -11.90
C MET A 357 10.98 -12.95 -10.85
N VAL A 358 12.15 -13.35 -11.28
CA VAL A 358 13.28 -13.67 -10.39
C VAL A 358 14.44 -12.75 -10.74
N ILE A 359 14.88 -11.96 -9.77
CA ILE A 359 16.08 -11.14 -9.91
C ILE A 359 17.21 -11.73 -9.08
N GLY A 360 18.39 -11.90 -9.67
CA GLY A 360 19.54 -12.50 -9.02
C GLY A 360 20.43 -13.22 -10.04
N THR A 361 21.18 -14.20 -9.56
CA THR A 361 21.98 -15.12 -10.40
C THR A 361 21.54 -16.56 -10.16
N PRO A 362 20.24 -16.86 -10.44
CA PRO A 362 19.65 -18.17 -10.13
C PRO A 362 20.31 -19.29 -10.93
N GLN A 363 20.48 -20.46 -10.31
CA GLN A 363 20.91 -21.68 -10.98
C GLN A 363 19.69 -22.53 -11.32
N GLY A 364 19.60 -22.99 -12.54
CA GLY A 364 18.56 -23.93 -12.99
C GLY A 364 17.21 -23.31 -13.36
N LEU A 365 17.14 -21.98 -13.56
CA LEU A 365 15.99 -21.26 -14.12
C LEU A 365 16.28 -20.79 -15.53
#